data_c155bd3b454ff7a72352fc5cc083ffc8
#
_entry.id   c155bd3b454ff7a72352fc5cc083ffc8
#
_cell.length_a   1.000
_cell.length_b   1.000
_cell.length_c   1.000
_cell.angle_alpha   90.00
_cell.angle_beta   90.00
_cell.angle_gamma   90.00
#
_symmetry.space_group_name_H-M   'P 1'
#
loop_
_entity.id
_entity.type
_entity.pdbx_description
1 polymer ?
#
loop_
_entity_poly.entity_id
_entity_poly.type
_entity_poly.pdbx_seq_one_letter_code
_entity_poly.pdbx_strand_id
1 'polypeptide(L)'
;MTENNEHLALWGGRFTSGPSPELARLSKSTQFDWRLADDDIAGSRAHARALGRAGLLTADELQRMEDALDTLQRHVDDGSFAPIEDDEDEATALERGLIDIAGDELGGKLRAGRSRNDQIACLIRMWLRRHSRVIAGLLLDLVNALIEQSEKAGRTVMPGRTHMQHAQPVLLAHQLMAHAWPLIRDVPRLIDWDKRINASPYGSGALAGNTLGLDPEAVARELGFSRVTDNSIDGTAARDLVAEFAFVAAMTGVDISRLSEEIIIWNTQEFAFVKLDDGYSTGSSIMPQKKNPDIAELARGKSGRLIGDLTGLLATLKGLSTAYARDLQEDKEAVFDQVDTLEVLLPAFTGMVRTMHFDGDRLEEEAPTGFALATDIAEWLVKNGVPFRHAHELSGACVKLAEGRGQELWDLTDNDFIETFAAFLPADKAPGVREVLSSHGSVASRNGKGGTAYGRVREQIADAKAEVEELKLFPSSTSDGSAYKAPGTF
;
A
#
# COMPACT_ATOMS: atom_id res chain seq x y z
N MET A 1 23.93 -54.58 -9.85
CA MET A 1 23.23 -53.99 -8.68
C MET A 1 23.33 -52.50 -8.89
N THR A 2 22.34 -51.93 -9.48
CA THR A 2 22.23 -50.47 -9.67
C THR A 2 21.68 -49.89 -8.38
N GLU A 3 22.50 -49.10 -7.68
CA GLU A 3 22.02 -48.32 -6.56
C GLU A 3 21.04 -47.27 -7.10
N ASN A 4 19.75 -47.55 -6.91
CA ASN A 4 18.71 -46.56 -6.99
C ASN A 4 18.83 -45.69 -5.73
N ASN A 5 19.52 -44.59 -5.81
CA ASN A 5 19.31 -43.47 -4.87
C ASN A 5 17.95 -42.82 -5.21
N GLU A 6 16.87 -43.50 -4.89
CA GLU A 6 15.55 -42.86 -4.80
C GLU A 6 15.59 -41.95 -3.58
N HIS A 7 15.69 -40.64 -3.79
CA HIS A 7 15.34 -39.65 -2.80
C HIS A 7 13.88 -39.82 -2.45
N LEU A 8 13.60 -40.68 -1.47
CA LEU A 8 12.27 -40.94 -0.94
C LEU A 8 11.75 -39.62 -0.36
N ALA A 9 10.57 -39.18 -0.84
CA ALA A 9 9.88 -38.07 -0.21
C ALA A 9 9.81 -38.28 1.32
N LEU A 10 10.00 -37.23 2.10
CA LEU A 10 10.13 -37.27 3.58
C LEU A 10 8.97 -38.00 4.29
N TRP A 11 7.83 -38.18 3.60
CA TRP A 11 6.64 -38.92 4.09
C TRP A 11 6.50 -40.32 3.48
N GLY A 12 7.55 -40.79 2.80
CA GLY A 12 7.50 -42.02 2.00
C GLY A 12 7.42 -43.34 2.77
N GLY A 13 7.71 -43.40 4.06
CA GLY A 13 7.85 -44.64 4.82
C GLY A 13 6.59 -45.55 4.87
N ARG A 14 5.39 -45.00 4.58
CA ARG A 14 4.14 -45.77 4.51
C ARG A 14 3.70 -46.12 3.08
N PHE A 15 4.24 -45.40 2.09
CA PHE A 15 3.82 -45.54 0.70
C PHE A 15 4.72 -46.52 -0.03
N THR A 16 4.16 -47.25 -0.97
CA THR A 16 4.85 -48.24 -1.76
C THR A 16 5.45 -47.66 -3.05
N SER A 17 5.12 -46.43 -3.38
CA SER A 17 5.63 -45.69 -4.54
C SER A 17 5.72 -44.20 -4.21
N GLY A 18 6.57 -43.48 -4.93
CA GLY A 18 6.60 -41.99 -4.89
C GLY A 18 5.33 -41.38 -5.48
N PRO A 19 5.17 -40.04 -5.36
CA PRO A 19 4.05 -39.32 -5.95
C PRO A 19 4.01 -39.51 -7.48
N SER A 20 2.80 -39.51 -8.06
CA SER A 20 2.69 -39.47 -9.52
C SER A 20 3.26 -38.15 -10.07
N PRO A 21 3.73 -38.11 -11.31
CA PRO A 21 4.23 -36.89 -11.93
C PRO A 21 3.23 -35.74 -11.91
N GLU A 22 1.94 -36.07 -12.05
CA GLU A 22 0.86 -35.06 -11.99
C GLU A 22 0.72 -34.47 -10.59
N LEU A 23 0.80 -35.30 -9.54
CA LEU A 23 0.75 -34.84 -8.16
C LEU A 23 1.99 -34.00 -7.81
N ALA A 24 3.18 -34.47 -8.20
CA ALA A 24 4.44 -33.73 -8.00
C ALA A 24 4.36 -32.35 -8.64
N ARG A 25 3.90 -32.26 -9.89
CA ARG A 25 3.74 -30.99 -10.60
C ARG A 25 2.69 -30.08 -9.99
N LEU A 26 1.55 -30.63 -9.50
CA LEU A 26 0.50 -29.86 -8.83
C LEU A 26 0.94 -29.32 -7.46
N SER A 27 1.80 -30.08 -6.78
CA SER A 27 2.28 -29.76 -5.42
C SER A 27 3.43 -28.80 -5.38
N LYS A 28 4.18 -28.68 -6.47
CA LYS A 28 5.42 -27.89 -6.55
C LYS A 28 5.13 -26.42 -6.33
N SER A 29 5.91 -25.75 -5.45
CA SER A 29 5.75 -24.34 -5.10
C SER A 29 7.05 -23.53 -5.15
N THR A 30 8.19 -24.16 -5.47
CA THR A 30 9.50 -23.48 -5.51
C THR A 30 9.53 -22.27 -6.43
N GLN A 31 8.69 -22.22 -7.47
CA GLN A 31 8.59 -21.11 -8.42
C GLN A 31 8.09 -19.79 -7.80
N PHE A 32 7.41 -19.84 -6.65
CA PHE A 32 6.96 -18.63 -5.95
C PHE A 32 7.43 -18.55 -4.50
N ASP A 33 7.67 -19.68 -3.80
CA ASP A 33 8.01 -19.67 -2.38
C ASP A 33 9.52 -19.58 -2.10
N TRP A 34 10.39 -19.75 -3.10
CA TRP A 34 11.84 -19.61 -2.94
C TRP A 34 12.26 -18.25 -2.34
N ARG A 35 11.45 -17.21 -2.50
CA ARG A 35 11.65 -15.90 -1.88
C ARG A 35 11.61 -15.89 -0.35
N LEU A 36 11.20 -17.00 0.27
CA LEU A 36 11.18 -17.21 1.71
C LEU A 36 12.48 -17.85 2.24
N ALA A 37 13.44 -18.18 1.38
CA ALA A 37 14.66 -18.91 1.75
C ALA A 37 15.45 -18.24 2.88
N ASP A 38 15.60 -16.91 2.83
CA ASP A 38 16.31 -16.15 3.88
C ASP A 38 15.58 -16.24 5.23
N ASP A 39 14.24 -16.14 5.20
CA ASP A 39 13.41 -16.28 6.40
C ASP A 39 13.48 -17.69 6.97
N ASP A 40 13.51 -18.74 6.12
CA ASP A 40 13.63 -20.12 6.57
C ASP A 40 15.02 -20.43 7.14
N ILE A 41 16.09 -19.94 6.54
CA ILE A 41 17.44 -20.11 7.12
C ILE A 41 17.51 -19.40 8.47
N ALA A 42 16.95 -18.20 8.62
CA ALA A 42 16.87 -17.53 9.92
C ALA A 42 16.04 -18.33 10.94
N GLY A 43 14.88 -18.84 10.53
CA GLY A 43 14.05 -19.75 11.32
C GLY A 43 14.78 -21.03 11.71
N SER A 44 15.51 -21.61 10.78
CA SER A 44 16.32 -22.83 10.97
C SER A 44 17.46 -22.63 11.99
N ARG A 45 18.13 -21.47 12.00
CA ARG A 45 19.13 -21.10 13.02
C ARG A 45 18.52 -21.02 14.42
N ALA A 46 17.39 -20.30 14.56
CA ALA A 46 16.68 -20.18 15.83
C ALA A 46 16.19 -21.55 16.33
N HIS A 47 15.76 -22.41 15.40
CA HIS A 47 15.35 -23.79 15.71
C HIS A 47 16.53 -24.66 16.16
N ALA A 48 17.69 -24.61 15.49
CA ALA A 48 18.90 -25.33 15.89
C ALA A 48 19.29 -24.96 17.32
N ARG A 49 19.25 -23.68 17.68
CA ARG A 49 19.49 -23.20 19.04
C ARG A 49 18.46 -23.73 20.05
N ALA A 50 17.19 -23.83 19.64
CA ALA A 50 16.15 -24.42 20.48
C ALA A 50 16.41 -25.92 20.73
N LEU A 51 16.86 -26.67 19.71
CA LEU A 51 17.29 -28.07 19.85
C LEU A 51 18.51 -28.21 20.81
N GLY A 52 19.46 -27.31 20.70
CA GLY A 52 20.59 -27.25 21.62
C GLY A 52 20.17 -26.99 23.08
N ARG A 53 19.27 -26.00 23.30
CA ARG A 53 18.70 -25.73 24.64
C ARG A 53 17.93 -26.91 25.20
N ALA A 54 17.26 -27.66 24.37
CA ALA A 54 16.50 -28.87 24.75
C ALA A 54 17.41 -30.11 24.94
N GLY A 55 18.71 -30.01 24.68
CA GLY A 55 19.69 -31.13 24.82
C GLY A 55 19.60 -32.15 23.69
N LEU A 56 18.95 -31.81 22.55
CA LEU A 56 18.81 -32.67 21.37
C LEU A 56 19.99 -32.51 20.40
N LEU A 57 20.74 -31.42 20.52
CA LEU A 57 22.05 -31.19 19.91
C LEU A 57 23.07 -30.94 21.03
N THR A 58 24.26 -31.58 20.94
CA THR A 58 25.41 -31.22 21.75
C THR A 58 25.93 -29.84 21.34
N ALA A 59 26.78 -29.22 22.13
CA ALA A 59 27.39 -27.94 21.81
C ALA A 59 28.19 -27.98 20.50
N ASP A 60 28.92 -29.09 20.25
CA ASP A 60 29.67 -29.29 19.00
C ASP A 60 28.73 -29.45 17.80
N GLU A 61 27.67 -30.23 17.91
CA GLU A 61 26.69 -30.41 16.86
C GLU A 61 25.96 -29.11 16.54
N LEU A 62 25.59 -28.30 17.55
CA LEU A 62 24.99 -27.00 17.36
C LEU A 62 25.93 -26.06 16.59
N GLN A 63 27.19 -25.97 16.96
CA GLN A 63 28.16 -25.12 16.26
C GLN A 63 28.31 -25.55 14.79
N ARG A 64 28.47 -26.86 14.54
CA ARG A 64 28.58 -27.39 13.17
C ARG A 64 27.31 -27.16 12.37
N MET A 65 26.11 -27.19 12.98
CA MET A 65 24.85 -26.89 12.36
C MET A 65 24.75 -25.39 11.96
N GLU A 66 25.16 -24.50 12.85
CA GLU A 66 25.23 -23.07 12.58
C GLU A 66 26.22 -22.76 11.44
N ASP A 67 27.39 -23.33 11.45
CA ASP A 67 28.41 -23.19 10.39
C ASP A 67 27.89 -23.71 9.02
N ALA A 68 27.12 -24.80 9.04
CA ALA A 68 26.48 -25.33 7.82
C ALA A 68 25.38 -24.42 7.29
N LEU A 69 24.54 -23.86 8.19
CA LEU A 69 23.52 -22.86 7.82
C LEU A 69 24.14 -21.55 7.30
N ASP A 70 25.28 -21.13 7.86
CA ASP A 70 26.04 -19.98 7.35
C ASP A 70 26.60 -20.24 5.94
N THR A 71 27.02 -21.47 5.69
CA THR A 71 27.51 -21.89 4.37
C THR A 71 26.37 -21.95 3.37
N LEU A 72 25.23 -22.53 3.75
CA LEU A 72 24.03 -22.59 2.93
C LEU A 72 23.53 -21.17 2.58
N GLN A 73 23.47 -20.26 3.56
CA GLN A 73 23.09 -18.85 3.32
C GLN A 73 23.98 -18.20 2.26
N ARG A 74 25.31 -18.37 2.38
CA ARG A 74 26.25 -17.82 1.38
C ARG A 74 26.01 -18.39 -0.02
N HIS A 75 25.69 -19.67 -0.11
CA HIS A 75 25.40 -20.33 -1.40
C HIS A 75 24.06 -19.86 -1.99
N VAL A 76 23.06 -19.52 -1.16
CA VAL A 76 21.81 -18.89 -1.61
C VAL A 76 22.08 -17.47 -2.06
N ASP A 77 22.84 -16.68 -1.29
CA ASP A 77 23.13 -15.27 -1.59
C ASP A 77 23.93 -15.10 -2.89
N ASP A 78 24.86 -16.01 -3.19
CA ASP A 78 25.71 -15.95 -4.38
C ASP A 78 25.13 -16.73 -5.58
N GLY A 79 23.97 -17.37 -5.39
CA GLY A 79 23.25 -18.13 -6.44
C GLY A 79 23.89 -19.48 -6.78
N SER A 80 24.89 -19.96 -6.02
CA SER A 80 25.51 -21.29 -6.22
C SER A 80 24.63 -22.43 -5.73
N PHE A 81 23.59 -22.13 -4.93
CA PHE A 81 22.54 -23.04 -4.51
C PHE A 81 21.16 -22.50 -4.90
N ALA A 82 20.36 -23.35 -5.55
CA ALA A 82 18.98 -23.05 -5.96
C ALA A 82 18.13 -24.33 -5.92
N PRO A 83 16.80 -24.20 -5.92
CA PRO A 83 15.91 -25.34 -6.09
C PRO A 83 16.16 -26.11 -7.38
N ILE A 84 15.98 -27.42 -7.34
CA ILE A 84 16.02 -28.32 -8.51
C ILE A 84 14.63 -28.87 -8.82
N GLU A 85 14.51 -29.65 -9.90
CA GLU A 85 13.23 -30.18 -10.36
C GLU A 85 12.54 -31.06 -9.31
N ASP A 86 13.32 -31.79 -8.51
CA ASP A 86 12.82 -32.74 -7.52
C ASP A 86 12.43 -32.05 -6.18
N ASP A 87 12.74 -30.79 -5.97
CA ASP A 87 12.34 -30.05 -4.77
C ASP A 87 10.85 -29.64 -4.86
N GLU A 88 10.05 -30.04 -3.88
CA GLU A 88 8.62 -29.73 -3.81
C GLU A 88 8.36 -28.27 -3.43
N ASP A 89 9.08 -27.78 -2.41
CA ASP A 89 8.98 -26.43 -1.84
C ASP A 89 10.36 -25.89 -1.44
N GLU A 90 10.43 -24.61 -1.03
CA GLU A 90 11.67 -23.96 -0.61
C GLU A 90 12.33 -24.69 0.54
N ALA A 91 11.55 -25.23 1.48
CA ALA A 91 12.07 -25.88 2.66
C ALA A 91 12.63 -27.29 2.35
N THR A 92 12.09 -28.00 1.35
CA THR A 92 12.69 -29.26 0.82
C THR A 92 14.04 -28.96 0.18
N ALA A 93 14.12 -27.88 -0.62
CA ALA A 93 15.37 -27.46 -1.22
C ALA A 93 16.44 -27.15 -0.15
N LEU A 94 16.08 -26.32 0.85
CA LEU A 94 17.01 -25.93 1.92
C LEU A 94 17.44 -27.11 2.80
N GLU A 95 16.55 -28.07 3.08
CA GLU A 95 16.88 -29.30 3.80
C GLU A 95 17.89 -30.14 3.02
N ARG A 96 17.70 -30.30 1.71
CA ARG A 96 18.67 -30.95 0.82
C ARG A 96 20.02 -30.25 0.88
N GLY A 97 20.06 -28.93 0.71
CA GLY A 97 21.30 -28.14 0.78
C GLY A 97 22.00 -28.24 2.14
N LEU A 98 21.25 -28.26 3.23
CA LEU A 98 21.82 -28.46 4.56
C LEU A 98 22.42 -29.86 4.75
N ILE A 99 21.72 -30.91 4.28
CA ILE A 99 22.20 -32.29 4.33
C ILE A 99 23.48 -32.46 3.49
N ASP A 100 23.53 -31.87 2.30
CA ASP A 100 24.72 -31.90 1.43
C ASP A 100 25.96 -31.27 2.12
N ILE A 101 25.77 -30.24 2.97
CA ILE A 101 26.84 -29.55 3.67
C ILE A 101 27.19 -30.23 5.00
N ALA A 102 26.18 -30.56 5.82
CA ALA A 102 26.36 -31.05 7.19
C ALA A 102 26.44 -32.58 7.28
N GLY A 103 26.02 -33.30 6.25
CA GLY A 103 25.82 -34.75 6.22
C GLY A 103 24.49 -35.20 6.81
N ASP A 104 24.00 -36.37 6.39
CA ASP A 104 22.68 -36.92 6.77
C ASP A 104 22.44 -36.98 8.27
N GLU A 105 23.45 -37.42 9.04
CA GLU A 105 23.32 -37.60 10.48
C GLU A 105 23.06 -36.28 11.22
N LEU A 106 23.77 -35.22 10.86
CA LEU A 106 23.62 -33.92 11.52
C LEU A 106 22.50 -33.13 10.91
N GLY A 107 22.46 -33.01 9.56
CA GLY A 107 21.43 -32.23 8.86
C GLY A 107 20.01 -32.72 9.13
N GLY A 108 19.81 -34.05 9.19
CA GLY A 108 18.52 -34.66 9.50
C GLY A 108 18.00 -34.38 10.93
N LYS A 109 18.87 -33.99 11.88
CA LYS A 109 18.43 -33.63 13.25
C LYS A 109 17.64 -32.31 13.29
N LEU A 110 17.83 -31.41 12.32
CA LEU A 110 17.19 -30.09 12.32
C LEU A 110 15.67 -30.20 12.25
N ARG A 111 15.11 -31.29 11.73
CA ARG A 111 13.66 -31.46 11.60
C ARG A 111 12.92 -31.80 12.88
N ALA A 112 13.62 -32.19 13.93
CA ALA A 112 13.00 -32.68 15.16
C ALA A 112 12.10 -31.60 15.79
N GLY A 113 10.80 -31.92 15.94
CA GLY A 113 9.82 -31.05 16.59
C GLY A 113 9.27 -29.89 15.74
N ARG A 114 9.68 -29.76 14.50
CA ARG A 114 9.17 -28.76 13.54
C ARG A 114 8.26 -29.41 12.50
N SER A 115 7.13 -28.84 12.25
CA SER A 115 6.23 -29.20 11.15
C SER A 115 6.34 -28.16 10.02
N ARG A 116 6.06 -28.59 8.77
CA ARG A 116 5.90 -27.66 7.66
C ARG A 116 4.78 -26.65 7.93
N ASN A 117 3.77 -27.00 8.73
CA ASN A 117 2.62 -26.16 9.03
C ASN A 117 2.99 -24.93 9.87
N ASP A 118 3.67 -25.09 10.98
CA ASP A 118 4.10 -23.96 11.81
C ASP A 118 5.30 -23.20 11.19
N GLN A 119 6.15 -23.92 10.45
CA GLN A 119 7.25 -23.33 9.69
C GLN A 119 6.72 -22.29 8.70
N ILE A 120 5.91 -22.69 7.72
CA ILE A 120 5.42 -21.77 6.69
C ILE A 120 4.54 -20.65 7.26
N ALA A 121 3.76 -20.93 8.31
CA ALA A 121 2.99 -19.90 9.00
C ALA A 121 3.88 -18.84 9.68
N CYS A 122 5.09 -19.23 10.10
CA CYS A 122 6.10 -18.29 10.63
C CYS A 122 6.75 -17.47 9.52
N LEU A 123 7.18 -18.13 8.45
CA LEU A 123 7.92 -17.51 7.34
C LEU A 123 7.10 -16.43 6.65
N ILE A 124 5.84 -16.69 6.34
CA ILE A 124 4.96 -15.69 5.72
C ILE A 124 4.76 -14.46 6.60
N ARG A 125 4.68 -14.65 7.94
CA ARG A 125 4.59 -13.53 8.88
C ARG A 125 5.88 -12.69 8.89
N MET A 126 7.05 -13.33 8.91
CA MET A 126 8.35 -12.66 8.87
C MET A 126 8.49 -11.86 7.57
N TRP A 127 8.21 -12.50 6.44
CA TRP A 127 8.30 -11.89 5.12
C TRP A 127 7.37 -10.68 4.97
N LEU A 128 6.09 -10.83 5.30
CA LEU A 128 5.10 -9.73 5.20
C LEU A 128 5.44 -8.57 6.13
N ARG A 129 5.91 -8.83 7.35
CA ARG A 129 6.33 -7.79 8.30
C ARG A 129 7.51 -6.98 7.77
N ARG A 130 8.44 -7.61 7.07
CA ARG A 130 9.57 -6.93 6.43
C ARG A 130 9.10 -6.06 5.26
N HIS A 131 8.32 -6.62 4.35
CA HIS A 131 7.81 -5.89 3.18
C HIS A 131 6.79 -4.79 3.53
N SER A 132 6.02 -4.95 4.59
CA SER A 132 5.13 -3.88 5.07
C SER A 132 5.89 -2.59 5.43
N ARG A 133 7.12 -2.71 5.93
CA ARG A 133 8.00 -1.57 6.22
C ARG A 133 8.50 -0.91 4.95
N VAL A 134 8.85 -1.69 3.94
CA VAL A 134 9.23 -1.16 2.62
C VAL A 134 8.08 -0.40 2.00
N ILE A 135 6.90 -1.00 1.95
CA ILE A 135 5.69 -0.38 1.39
C ILE A 135 5.34 0.90 2.17
N ALA A 136 5.41 0.89 3.50
CA ALA A 136 5.19 2.09 4.30
C ALA A 136 6.18 3.22 3.95
N GLY A 137 7.46 2.90 3.76
CA GLY A 137 8.46 3.86 3.30
C GLY A 137 8.12 4.47 1.95
N LEU A 138 7.76 3.62 0.99
CA LEU A 138 7.38 4.05 -0.37
C LEU A 138 6.09 4.90 -0.37
N LEU A 139 5.12 4.59 0.50
CA LEU A 139 3.92 5.40 0.68
C LEU A 139 4.26 6.79 1.24
N LEU A 140 5.14 6.86 2.23
CA LEU A 140 5.59 8.14 2.79
C LEU A 140 6.35 8.97 1.76
N ASP A 141 7.09 8.34 0.84
CA ASP A 141 7.75 9.04 -0.27
C ASP A 141 6.74 9.62 -1.26
N LEU A 142 5.65 8.91 -1.56
CA LEU A 142 4.55 9.43 -2.37
C LEU A 142 3.83 10.59 -1.67
N VAL A 143 3.56 10.47 -0.38
CA VAL A 143 2.97 11.55 0.43
C VAL A 143 3.86 12.79 0.40
N ASN A 144 5.18 12.63 0.57
CA ASN A 144 6.14 13.72 0.48
C ASN A 144 6.11 14.39 -0.90
N ALA A 145 6.00 13.63 -1.99
CA ALA A 145 5.88 14.19 -3.34
C ALA A 145 4.60 15.04 -3.51
N LEU A 146 3.48 14.60 -2.93
CA LEU A 146 2.23 15.38 -2.92
C LEU A 146 2.35 16.66 -2.07
N ILE A 147 3.02 16.58 -0.92
CA ILE A 147 3.32 17.74 -0.08
C ILE A 147 4.22 18.74 -0.84
N GLU A 148 5.29 18.27 -1.49
CA GLU A 148 6.19 19.11 -2.30
C GLU A 148 5.43 19.82 -3.42
N GLN A 149 4.54 19.11 -4.13
CA GLN A 149 3.70 19.70 -5.18
C GLN A 149 2.69 20.69 -4.60
N SER A 150 2.13 20.40 -3.42
CA SER A 150 1.21 21.33 -2.73
C SER A 150 1.92 22.63 -2.31
N GLU A 151 3.17 22.56 -1.86
CA GLU A 151 3.97 23.74 -1.55
C GLU A 151 4.31 24.55 -2.81
N LYS A 152 4.69 23.88 -3.91
CA LYS A 152 4.95 24.51 -5.20
C LYS A 152 3.70 25.20 -5.78
N ALA A 153 2.53 24.59 -5.60
CA ALA A 153 1.25 25.17 -6.04
C ALA A 153 0.92 26.51 -5.37
N GLY A 154 1.39 26.72 -4.15
CA GLY A 154 1.27 27.99 -3.46
C GLY A 154 -0.17 28.48 -3.31
N ARG A 155 -0.52 29.54 -4.04
CA ARG A 155 -1.85 30.15 -4.04
C ARG A 155 -2.69 29.84 -5.26
N THR A 156 -2.19 29.02 -6.18
CA THR A 156 -2.91 28.66 -7.41
C THR A 156 -4.30 28.13 -7.09
N VAL A 157 -5.31 28.72 -7.67
CA VAL A 157 -6.71 28.32 -7.54
C VAL A 157 -7.09 27.45 -8.74
N MET A 158 -7.94 26.45 -8.49
CA MET A 158 -8.46 25.57 -9.52
C MET A 158 -9.97 25.38 -9.38
N PRO A 159 -10.67 24.89 -10.43
CA PRO A 159 -12.06 24.50 -10.31
C PRO A 159 -12.20 23.29 -9.38
N GLY A 160 -12.82 23.45 -8.21
CA GLY A 160 -13.29 22.34 -7.42
C GLY A 160 -14.53 21.71 -8.10
N ARG A 161 -14.64 20.38 -8.05
CA ARG A 161 -15.67 19.64 -8.78
C ARG A 161 -16.44 18.69 -7.89
N THR A 162 -17.75 18.59 -8.16
CA THR A 162 -18.61 17.51 -7.71
C THR A 162 -19.39 16.98 -8.92
N HIS A 163 -19.62 15.68 -9.02
CA HIS A 163 -20.28 15.07 -10.19
C HIS A 163 -19.60 15.43 -11.54
N MET A 164 -18.31 15.69 -11.52
CA MET A 164 -17.52 16.18 -12.66
C MET A 164 -17.95 17.56 -13.18
N GLN A 165 -18.82 18.29 -12.47
CA GLN A 165 -19.22 19.65 -12.78
C GLN A 165 -18.45 20.66 -11.92
N HIS A 166 -18.25 21.88 -12.44
CA HIS A 166 -17.72 22.99 -11.67
C HIS A 166 -18.60 23.25 -10.44
N ALA A 167 -17.98 23.32 -9.27
CA ALA A 167 -18.68 23.53 -8.01
C ALA A 167 -18.20 24.85 -7.36
N GLN A 168 -17.07 24.81 -6.68
CA GLN A 168 -16.52 25.96 -5.99
C GLN A 168 -15.01 26.04 -6.24
N PRO A 169 -14.40 27.23 -6.37
CA PRO A 169 -12.96 27.38 -6.43
C PRO A 169 -12.28 26.80 -5.19
N VAL A 170 -11.18 26.07 -5.40
CA VAL A 170 -10.32 25.53 -4.33
C VAL A 170 -8.86 25.81 -4.64
N LEU A 171 -7.99 25.78 -3.67
CA LEU A 171 -6.55 25.78 -3.95
C LEU A 171 -6.13 24.44 -4.57
N LEU A 172 -5.25 24.47 -5.56
CA LEU A 172 -4.61 23.28 -6.11
C LEU A 172 -3.91 22.48 -4.98
N ALA A 173 -3.23 23.17 -4.06
CA ALA A 173 -2.63 22.55 -2.89
C ALA A 173 -3.67 21.80 -2.02
N HIS A 174 -4.88 22.33 -1.89
CA HIS A 174 -5.96 21.67 -1.14
C HIS A 174 -6.41 20.37 -1.81
N GLN A 175 -6.55 20.38 -3.15
CA GLN A 175 -6.89 19.18 -3.93
C GLN A 175 -5.81 18.11 -3.82
N LEU A 176 -4.53 18.47 -3.91
CA LEU A 176 -3.41 17.53 -3.77
C LEU A 176 -3.35 16.93 -2.36
N MET A 177 -3.57 17.75 -1.32
CA MET A 177 -3.64 17.26 0.06
C MET A 177 -4.83 16.32 0.30
N ALA A 178 -5.93 16.45 -0.44
CA ALA A 178 -7.05 15.51 -0.38
C ALA A 178 -6.65 14.08 -0.79
N HIS A 179 -5.62 13.93 -1.62
CA HIS A 179 -5.03 12.63 -1.99
C HIS A 179 -3.92 12.19 -1.01
N ALA A 180 -3.21 13.13 -0.38
CA ALA A 180 -2.19 12.79 0.61
C ALA A 180 -2.78 12.14 1.87
N TRP A 181 -3.90 12.66 2.38
CA TRP A 181 -4.52 12.20 3.63
C TRP A 181 -4.95 10.71 3.62
N PRO A 182 -5.56 10.14 2.57
CA PRO A 182 -5.84 8.71 2.50
C PRO A 182 -4.56 7.86 2.60
N LEU A 183 -3.51 8.22 1.86
CA LEU A 183 -2.22 7.52 1.86
C LEU A 183 -1.51 7.63 3.23
N ILE A 184 -1.60 8.78 3.90
CA ILE A 184 -1.13 8.93 5.28
C ILE A 184 -1.85 7.92 6.20
N ARG A 185 -3.16 7.70 6.03
CA ARG A 185 -3.93 6.74 6.84
C ARG A 185 -3.61 5.28 6.53
N ASP A 186 -3.03 4.96 5.37
CA ASP A 186 -2.64 3.58 5.04
C ASP A 186 -1.45 3.11 5.88
N VAL A 187 -0.52 4.01 6.22
CA VAL A 187 0.64 3.64 7.04
C VAL A 187 0.25 3.20 8.47
N PRO A 188 -0.60 3.92 9.23
CA PRO A 188 -1.16 3.41 10.49
C PRO A 188 -1.91 2.08 10.37
N ARG A 189 -2.57 1.81 9.24
CA ARG A 189 -3.18 0.49 9.01
C ARG A 189 -2.12 -0.62 9.00
N LEU A 190 -0.98 -0.41 8.32
CA LEU A 190 0.16 -1.34 8.35
C LEU A 190 0.76 -1.47 9.76
N ILE A 191 0.89 -0.39 10.50
CA ILE A 191 1.40 -0.39 11.89
C ILE A 191 0.47 -1.20 12.80
N ASP A 192 -0.83 -0.99 12.71
CA ASP A 192 -1.81 -1.70 13.52
C ASP A 192 -1.91 -3.18 13.13
N TRP A 193 -1.80 -3.48 11.84
CA TRP A 193 -1.68 -4.85 11.35
C TRP A 193 -0.40 -5.52 11.88
N ASP A 194 0.77 -4.86 11.84
CA ASP A 194 2.04 -5.41 12.35
C ASP A 194 1.96 -5.81 13.83
N LYS A 195 1.26 -5.02 14.66
CA LYS A 195 1.01 -5.38 16.06
C LYS A 195 0.26 -6.69 16.22
N ARG A 196 -0.73 -6.95 15.35
CA ARG A 196 -1.55 -8.18 15.41
C ARG A 196 -0.79 -9.39 14.90
N ILE A 197 -0.09 -9.29 13.78
CA ILE A 197 0.67 -10.39 13.18
C ILE A 197 1.96 -10.72 13.96
N ASN A 198 2.40 -9.84 14.85
CA ASN A 198 3.65 -9.97 15.63
C ASN A 198 3.53 -11.02 16.76
N ALA A 199 3.11 -12.23 16.37
CA ALA A 199 3.02 -13.40 17.21
C ALA A 199 3.59 -14.61 16.45
N SER A 200 4.61 -15.25 17.00
CA SER A 200 5.25 -16.42 16.38
C SER A 200 4.36 -17.66 16.51
N PRO A 201 4.04 -18.36 15.41
CA PRO A 201 3.38 -19.68 15.47
C PRO A 201 4.36 -20.80 15.74
N TYR A 202 5.66 -20.53 15.81
CA TYR A 202 6.68 -21.56 16.05
C TYR A 202 6.42 -22.34 17.33
N GLY A 203 6.62 -23.65 17.26
CA GLY A 203 6.33 -24.58 18.36
C GLY A 203 4.91 -25.14 18.34
N SER A 204 4.04 -24.67 17.43
CA SER A 204 2.71 -25.24 17.22
C SER A 204 2.76 -26.67 16.64
N GLY A 205 3.90 -27.05 16.03
CA GLY A 205 4.04 -28.31 15.34
C GLY A 205 3.04 -28.43 14.19
N ALA A 206 2.51 -29.62 13.97
CA ALA A 206 1.44 -29.80 12.98
C ALA A 206 0.13 -29.13 13.41
N LEU A 207 -0.22 -29.16 14.71
CA LEU A 207 -1.39 -28.52 15.33
C LEU A 207 -1.44 -28.59 16.86
N ALA A 208 -0.68 -29.49 17.50
CA ALA A 208 -0.83 -29.82 18.92
C ALA A 208 0.41 -29.46 19.77
N GLY A 209 1.36 -28.74 19.20
CA GLY A 209 2.67 -28.49 19.82
C GLY A 209 3.61 -29.69 19.66
N ASN A 210 4.65 -29.77 20.50
CA ASN A 210 5.61 -30.86 20.51
C ASN A 210 5.98 -31.29 21.93
N THR A 211 6.58 -32.48 22.06
CA THR A 211 6.96 -33.08 23.35
C THR A 211 8.46 -33.00 23.63
N LEU A 212 9.23 -32.28 22.81
CA LEU A 212 10.70 -32.28 22.82
C LEU A 212 11.30 -31.22 23.76
N GLY A 213 10.47 -30.42 24.43
CA GLY A 213 10.94 -29.38 25.34
C GLY A 213 11.56 -28.16 24.63
N LEU A 214 11.17 -27.94 23.38
CA LEU A 214 11.57 -26.73 22.66
C LEU A 214 10.95 -25.50 23.31
N ASP A 215 11.70 -24.39 23.34
CA ASP A 215 11.28 -23.11 23.91
C ASP A 215 10.76 -22.18 22.80
N PRO A 216 9.43 -22.13 22.54
CA PRO A 216 8.87 -21.28 21.49
C PRO A 216 9.06 -19.78 21.77
N GLU A 217 9.09 -19.37 23.05
CA GLU A 217 9.26 -17.96 23.42
C GLU A 217 10.68 -17.47 23.10
N ALA A 218 11.70 -18.30 23.34
CA ALA A 218 13.06 -17.98 22.97
C ALA A 218 13.21 -17.85 21.45
N VAL A 219 12.62 -18.77 20.68
CA VAL A 219 12.62 -18.70 19.21
C VAL A 219 11.86 -17.45 18.72
N ALA A 220 10.70 -17.15 19.30
CA ALA A 220 9.95 -15.95 18.96
C ALA A 220 10.80 -14.68 19.15
N ARG A 221 11.50 -14.54 20.26
CA ARG A 221 12.40 -13.40 20.52
C ARG A 221 13.55 -13.34 19.52
N GLU A 222 14.18 -14.46 19.18
CA GLU A 222 15.27 -14.51 18.20
C GLU A 222 14.82 -14.10 16.79
N LEU A 223 13.56 -14.39 16.43
CA LEU A 223 12.94 -14.03 15.14
C LEU A 223 12.26 -12.66 15.16
N GLY A 224 12.41 -11.87 16.22
CA GLY A 224 11.86 -10.51 16.32
C GLY A 224 10.34 -10.47 16.54
N PHE A 225 9.72 -11.55 17.03
CA PHE A 225 8.33 -11.54 17.45
C PHE A 225 8.20 -11.12 18.92
N SER A 226 7.14 -10.37 19.22
CA SER A 226 6.87 -9.89 20.58
C SER A 226 6.26 -10.94 21.49
N ARG A 227 5.66 -12.00 20.94
CA ARG A 227 4.97 -13.08 21.65
C ARG A 227 4.85 -14.34 20.80
N VAL A 228 4.41 -15.43 21.41
CA VAL A 228 3.96 -16.65 20.73
C VAL A 228 2.47 -16.61 20.50
N THR A 229 1.94 -17.41 19.59
CA THR A 229 0.48 -17.60 19.39
C THR A 229 -0.15 -18.31 20.60
N ASP A 230 -1.38 -17.90 20.96
CA ASP A 230 -2.04 -18.40 22.16
C ASP A 230 -2.59 -19.82 22.00
N ASN A 231 -2.80 -20.29 20.76
CA ASN A 231 -3.34 -21.62 20.45
C ASN A 231 -2.59 -22.21 19.26
N SER A 232 -2.11 -23.43 19.38
CA SER A 232 -1.29 -24.09 18.35
C SER A 232 -2.08 -24.49 17.10
N ILE A 233 -3.38 -24.77 17.21
CA ILE A 233 -4.24 -25.03 16.05
C ILE A 233 -4.43 -23.75 15.25
N ASP A 234 -4.74 -22.66 15.94
CA ASP A 234 -4.82 -21.32 15.33
C ASP A 234 -3.51 -20.88 14.74
N GLY A 235 -2.40 -21.11 15.46
CA GLY A 235 -1.05 -20.75 15.02
C GLY A 235 -0.68 -21.33 13.66
N THR A 236 -1.10 -22.55 13.35
CA THR A 236 -0.85 -23.20 12.05
C THR A 236 -1.88 -22.83 10.97
N ALA A 237 -3.09 -22.43 11.36
CA ALA A 237 -4.22 -22.20 10.45
C ALA A 237 -4.41 -20.73 10.08
N ALA A 238 -4.11 -19.79 11.00
CA ALA A 238 -4.46 -18.38 10.89
C ALA A 238 -3.85 -17.73 9.61
N ARG A 239 -4.75 -17.33 8.71
CA ARG A 239 -4.48 -16.55 7.51
C ARG A 239 -5.32 -15.28 7.42
N ASP A 240 -6.14 -15.02 8.42
CA ASP A 240 -6.86 -13.75 8.59
C ASP A 240 -5.89 -12.56 8.63
N LEU A 241 -4.73 -12.73 9.27
CA LEU A 241 -3.66 -11.71 9.30
C LEU A 241 -3.02 -11.49 7.93
N VAL A 242 -2.96 -12.52 7.08
CA VAL A 242 -2.51 -12.40 5.68
C VAL A 242 -3.57 -11.67 4.85
N ALA A 243 -4.86 -12.02 5.04
CA ALA A 243 -5.97 -11.35 4.38
C ALA A 243 -6.12 -9.89 4.83
N GLU A 244 -5.78 -9.57 6.08
CA GLU A 244 -5.76 -8.19 6.58
C GLU A 244 -4.68 -7.35 5.89
N PHE A 245 -3.48 -7.89 5.68
CA PHE A 245 -2.45 -7.25 4.86
C PHE A 245 -2.95 -7.02 3.44
N ALA A 246 -3.54 -8.05 2.83
CA ALA A 246 -4.11 -7.97 1.48
C ALA A 246 -5.20 -6.89 1.37
N PHE A 247 -5.99 -6.69 2.44
CA PHE A 247 -6.95 -5.60 2.51
C PHE A 247 -6.27 -4.22 2.52
N VAL A 248 -5.21 -4.03 3.29
CA VAL A 248 -4.48 -2.76 3.30
C VAL A 248 -3.87 -2.46 1.93
N ALA A 249 -3.26 -3.47 1.29
CA ALA A 249 -2.72 -3.35 -0.07
C ALA A 249 -3.80 -2.96 -1.09
N ALA A 250 -4.98 -3.58 -1.01
CA ALA A 250 -6.12 -3.25 -1.88
C ALA A 250 -6.65 -1.83 -1.64
N MET A 251 -6.73 -1.37 -0.38
CA MET A 251 -7.14 -0.01 -0.04
C MET A 251 -6.14 1.03 -0.57
N THR A 252 -4.84 0.80 -0.40
CA THR A 252 -3.78 1.60 -1.01
C THR A 252 -3.97 1.71 -2.54
N GLY A 253 -4.28 0.58 -3.18
CA GLY A 253 -4.60 0.55 -4.62
C GLY A 253 -5.79 1.44 -4.98
N VAL A 254 -6.86 1.43 -4.18
CA VAL A 254 -8.04 2.30 -4.38
C VAL A 254 -7.67 3.77 -4.27
N ASP A 255 -6.87 4.16 -3.27
CA ASP A 255 -6.48 5.56 -3.06
C ASP A 255 -5.56 6.06 -4.19
N ILE A 256 -4.61 5.23 -4.64
CA ILE A 256 -3.78 5.52 -5.82
C ILE A 256 -4.62 5.62 -7.10
N SER A 257 -5.61 4.73 -7.27
CA SER A 257 -6.50 4.73 -8.44
C SER A 257 -7.30 6.02 -8.56
N ARG A 258 -7.76 6.58 -7.45
CA ARG A 258 -8.48 7.86 -7.43
C ARG A 258 -7.60 9.03 -7.87
N LEU A 259 -6.38 9.09 -7.38
CA LEU A 259 -5.41 10.11 -7.84
C LEU A 259 -5.05 9.90 -9.31
N SER A 260 -4.89 8.65 -9.73
CA SER A 260 -4.62 8.30 -11.15
C SER A 260 -5.71 8.81 -12.07
N GLU A 261 -6.98 8.61 -11.71
CA GLU A 261 -8.13 9.09 -12.48
C GLU A 261 -8.09 10.60 -12.68
N GLU A 262 -7.82 11.36 -11.60
CA GLU A 262 -7.71 12.82 -11.70
C GLU A 262 -6.52 13.26 -12.57
N ILE A 263 -5.35 12.62 -12.42
CA ILE A 263 -4.18 12.93 -13.25
C ILE A 263 -4.48 12.68 -14.74
N ILE A 264 -5.15 11.56 -15.06
CA ILE A 264 -5.54 11.24 -16.44
C ILE A 264 -6.46 12.33 -17.00
N ILE A 265 -7.49 12.74 -16.24
CA ILE A 265 -8.42 13.79 -16.64
C ILE A 265 -7.67 15.12 -16.82
N TRP A 266 -6.85 15.52 -15.85
CA TRP A 266 -6.11 16.78 -15.90
C TRP A 266 -5.10 16.85 -17.05
N ASN A 267 -4.58 15.69 -17.48
CA ASN A 267 -3.59 15.59 -18.57
C ASN A 267 -4.24 15.56 -19.96
N THR A 268 -5.57 15.43 -20.08
CA THR A 268 -6.26 15.50 -21.37
C THR A 268 -6.05 16.86 -22.04
N GLN A 269 -6.16 16.90 -23.37
CA GLN A 269 -6.05 18.15 -24.13
C GLN A 269 -7.18 19.14 -23.77
N GLU A 270 -8.36 18.61 -23.42
CA GLU A 270 -9.54 19.38 -23.05
C GLU A 270 -9.37 20.11 -21.74
N PHE A 271 -8.78 19.45 -20.73
CA PHE A 271 -8.49 20.07 -19.43
C PHE A 271 -7.17 20.84 -19.46
N ALA A 272 -6.10 20.20 -19.91
CA ALA A 272 -4.77 20.78 -20.01
C ALA A 272 -4.25 21.39 -18.69
N PHE A 273 -4.63 20.82 -17.55
CA PHE A 273 -4.26 21.31 -16.22
C PHE A 273 -2.89 20.84 -15.78
N VAL A 274 -2.41 19.68 -16.27
CA VAL A 274 -1.14 19.09 -15.92
C VAL A 274 -0.39 18.58 -17.14
N LYS A 275 0.92 18.74 -17.13
CA LYS A 275 1.86 18.12 -18.07
C LYS A 275 2.74 17.15 -17.30
N LEU A 276 2.86 15.92 -17.81
CA LEU A 276 3.75 14.92 -17.26
C LEU A 276 5.13 15.04 -17.89
N ASP A 277 6.16 14.74 -17.10
CA ASP A 277 7.54 14.69 -17.56
C ASP A 277 7.75 13.58 -18.60
N ASP A 278 8.66 13.79 -19.54
CA ASP A 278 8.95 12.85 -20.62
C ASP A 278 9.47 11.50 -20.10
N GLY A 279 10.20 11.51 -18.99
CA GLY A 279 10.70 10.29 -18.33
C GLY A 279 9.60 9.45 -17.67
N TYR A 280 8.40 10.02 -17.49
CA TYR A 280 7.24 9.38 -16.86
C TYR A 280 6.02 9.32 -17.79
N SER A 281 6.24 9.45 -19.09
CA SER A 281 5.21 9.39 -20.13
C SER A 281 5.67 8.47 -21.25
N THR A 282 4.75 7.94 -22.03
CA THR A 282 5.10 7.23 -23.26
C THR A 282 4.56 7.96 -24.49
N GLY A 283 5.16 7.66 -25.64
CA GLY A 283 4.73 8.17 -26.94
C GLY A 283 3.90 7.14 -27.70
N SER A 284 3.53 7.51 -28.91
CA SER A 284 2.89 6.60 -29.86
C SER A 284 3.86 6.26 -31.00
N SER A 285 3.94 4.99 -31.40
CA SER A 285 4.74 4.55 -32.52
C SER A 285 4.26 5.09 -33.88
N ILE A 286 3.02 5.58 -33.95
CA ILE A 286 2.39 6.05 -35.18
C ILE A 286 1.99 7.54 -35.13
N MET A 287 1.80 8.08 -33.92
CA MET A 287 1.38 9.49 -33.73
C MET A 287 2.47 10.27 -32.98
N PRO A 288 3.36 11.00 -33.68
CA PRO A 288 4.52 11.63 -33.06
C PRO A 288 4.22 12.68 -31.99
N GLN A 289 3.03 13.28 -32.05
CA GLN A 289 2.57 14.31 -31.11
C GLN A 289 1.98 13.76 -29.82
N LYS A 290 1.68 12.45 -29.77
CA LYS A 290 0.92 11.87 -28.66
C LYS A 290 1.82 11.54 -27.48
N LYS A 291 1.44 11.99 -26.29
CA LYS A 291 2.00 11.59 -25.00
C LYS A 291 0.88 10.99 -24.15
N ASN A 292 1.16 9.87 -23.49
CA ASN A 292 0.19 9.12 -22.70
C ASN A 292 0.55 9.13 -21.22
N PRO A 293 -0.43 9.20 -20.31
CA PRO A 293 -0.23 9.11 -18.86
C PRO A 293 -0.15 7.64 -18.38
N ASP A 294 0.69 6.81 -19.02
CA ASP A 294 0.68 5.35 -18.83
C ASP A 294 0.86 4.92 -17.39
N ILE A 295 1.68 5.62 -16.59
CA ILE A 295 1.87 5.28 -15.18
C ILE A 295 0.55 5.42 -14.41
N ALA A 296 -0.22 6.48 -14.66
CA ALA A 296 -1.52 6.67 -14.02
C ALA A 296 -2.53 5.61 -14.51
N GLU A 297 -2.52 5.26 -15.80
CA GLU A 297 -3.38 4.20 -16.34
C GLU A 297 -3.02 2.83 -15.79
N LEU A 298 -1.74 2.49 -15.71
CA LEU A 298 -1.25 1.25 -15.11
C LEU A 298 -1.58 1.17 -13.61
N ALA A 299 -1.44 2.27 -12.88
CA ALA A 299 -1.79 2.34 -11.47
C ALA A 299 -3.28 2.06 -11.24
N ARG A 300 -4.15 2.69 -12.04
CA ARG A 300 -5.59 2.45 -12.04
C ARG A 300 -5.93 0.99 -12.40
N GLY A 301 -5.26 0.41 -13.39
CA GLY A 301 -5.44 -0.99 -13.79
C GLY A 301 -4.97 -1.97 -12.71
N LYS A 302 -3.79 -1.73 -12.12
CA LYS A 302 -3.21 -2.59 -11.07
C LYS A 302 -4.01 -2.57 -9.76
N SER A 303 -4.75 -1.50 -9.46
CA SER A 303 -5.64 -1.48 -8.30
C SER A 303 -6.72 -2.57 -8.38
N GLY A 304 -7.22 -2.86 -9.58
CA GLY A 304 -8.15 -3.98 -9.81
C GLY A 304 -7.51 -5.35 -9.53
N ARG A 305 -6.22 -5.51 -9.84
CA ARG A 305 -5.44 -6.72 -9.51
C ARG A 305 -5.31 -6.89 -8.00
N LEU A 306 -4.91 -5.86 -7.27
CA LEU A 306 -4.81 -5.89 -5.79
C LEU A 306 -6.14 -6.26 -5.11
N ILE A 307 -7.27 -5.76 -5.64
CA ILE A 307 -8.62 -6.13 -5.16
C ILE A 307 -8.94 -7.59 -5.48
N GLY A 308 -8.54 -8.06 -6.67
CA GLY A 308 -8.71 -9.44 -7.10
C GLY A 308 -7.99 -10.43 -6.20
N ASP A 309 -6.74 -10.14 -5.83
CA ASP A 309 -5.92 -10.95 -4.92
C ASP A 309 -6.57 -11.09 -3.54
N LEU A 310 -7.02 -9.98 -2.96
CA LEU A 310 -7.77 -10.01 -1.70
C LEU A 310 -9.04 -10.86 -1.82
N THR A 311 -9.78 -10.70 -2.90
CA THR A 311 -11.04 -11.43 -3.14
C THR A 311 -10.79 -12.93 -3.28
N GLY A 312 -9.76 -13.32 -4.04
CA GLY A 312 -9.34 -14.73 -4.21
C GLY A 312 -8.94 -15.36 -2.88
N LEU A 313 -8.12 -14.66 -2.08
CA LEU A 313 -7.70 -15.13 -0.78
C LEU A 313 -8.88 -15.33 0.18
N LEU A 314 -9.80 -14.37 0.28
CA LEU A 314 -11.01 -14.53 1.10
C LEU A 314 -11.90 -15.70 0.63
N ALA A 315 -12.00 -15.91 -0.68
CA ALA A 315 -12.74 -17.05 -1.24
C ALA A 315 -12.09 -18.39 -0.89
N THR A 316 -10.76 -18.46 -0.86
CA THR A 316 -10.03 -19.65 -0.40
C THR A 316 -10.31 -19.94 1.08
N LEU A 317 -10.21 -18.92 1.94
CA LEU A 317 -10.28 -19.09 3.40
C LEU A 317 -11.68 -19.46 3.92
N LYS A 318 -12.75 -18.99 3.28
CA LYS A 318 -14.14 -19.04 3.82
C LYS A 318 -14.69 -20.43 4.13
N GLY A 319 -14.16 -21.47 3.51
CA GLY A 319 -14.72 -22.84 3.60
C GLY A 319 -13.82 -23.83 4.32
N LEU A 320 -12.68 -23.38 4.86
CA LEU A 320 -11.71 -24.27 5.49
C LEU A 320 -12.06 -24.60 6.93
N SER A 321 -11.70 -25.81 7.37
CA SER A 321 -11.69 -26.20 8.79
C SER A 321 -10.49 -25.57 9.49
N THR A 322 -10.45 -25.66 10.83
CA THR A 322 -9.28 -25.29 11.63
C THR A 322 -8.09 -26.21 11.35
N ALA A 323 -6.90 -25.81 11.78
CA ALA A 323 -5.60 -26.37 11.47
C ALA A 323 -5.24 -26.20 9.97
N TYR A 324 -4.32 -27.00 9.45
CA TYR A 324 -3.81 -26.83 8.09
C TYR A 324 -4.59 -27.71 7.09
N ALA A 325 -5.03 -27.10 6.02
CA ALA A 325 -5.44 -27.76 4.78
C ALA A 325 -4.56 -27.27 3.63
N ARG A 326 -4.32 -28.09 2.61
CA ARG A 326 -3.42 -27.74 1.50
C ARG A 326 -3.89 -26.56 0.66
N ASP A 327 -5.17 -26.21 0.73
CA ASP A 327 -5.73 -24.96 0.21
C ASP A 327 -4.98 -23.73 0.68
N LEU A 328 -4.39 -23.76 1.88
CA LEU A 328 -3.57 -22.66 2.42
C LEU A 328 -2.25 -22.44 1.66
N GLN A 329 -1.91 -23.26 0.67
CA GLN A 329 -0.82 -22.99 -0.24
C GLN A 329 -1.11 -21.78 -1.14
N GLU A 330 -2.39 -21.50 -1.42
CA GLU A 330 -2.86 -20.35 -2.21
C GLU A 330 -2.77 -19.00 -1.46
N ASP A 331 -2.35 -19.01 -0.20
CA ASP A 331 -2.19 -17.77 0.61
C ASP A 331 -1.04 -16.89 0.13
N LYS A 332 -0.01 -17.49 -0.46
CA LYS A 332 1.26 -16.83 -0.76
C LYS A 332 1.22 -16.03 -2.06
N GLU A 333 0.77 -16.63 -3.15
CA GLU A 333 0.82 -15.97 -4.47
C GLU A 333 0.06 -14.65 -4.48
N ALA A 334 -1.12 -14.59 -3.83
CA ALA A 334 -1.91 -13.37 -3.74
C ALA A 334 -1.15 -12.21 -3.08
N VAL A 335 -0.53 -12.45 -1.92
CA VAL A 335 0.18 -11.37 -1.21
C VAL A 335 1.56 -11.09 -1.78
N PHE A 336 2.21 -12.08 -2.37
CA PHE A 336 3.45 -11.87 -3.10
C PHE A 336 3.24 -10.98 -4.31
N ASP A 337 2.18 -11.22 -5.08
CA ASP A 337 1.79 -10.39 -6.21
C ASP A 337 1.44 -8.95 -5.80
N GLN A 338 0.73 -8.79 -4.68
CA GLN A 338 0.42 -7.48 -4.14
C GLN A 338 1.67 -6.69 -3.75
N VAL A 339 2.61 -7.34 -3.06
CA VAL A 339 3.89 -6.73 -2.66
C VAL A 339 4.70 -6.35 -3.90
N ASP A 340 4.92 -7.28 -4.83
CA ASP A 340 5.67 -7.04 -6.07
C ASP A 340 5.03 -5.89 -6.88
N THR A 341 3.69 -5.85 -6.93
CA THR A 341 2.96 -4.78 -7.60
C THR A 341 3.19 -3.43 -6.95
N LEU A 342 3.08 -3.34 -5.62
CA LEU A 342 3.23 -2.08 -4.90
C LEU A 342 4.69 -1.58 -4.90
N GLU A 343 5.67 -2.46 -4.72
CA GLU A 343 7.09 -2.08 -4.69
C GLU A 343 7.59 -1.57 -6.06
N VAL A 344 7.00 -2.03 -7.17
CA VAL A 344 7.29 -1.52 -8.51
C VAL A 344 6.48 -0.26 -8.82
N LEU A 345 5.20 -0.24 -8.46
CA LEU A 345 4.28 0.85 -8.80
C LEU A 345 4.61 2.14 -8.03
N LEU A 346 4.79 2.06 -6.72
CA LEU A 346 4.94 3.24 -5.86
C LEU A 346 6.13 4.14 -6.24
N PRO A 347 7.34 3.62 -6.51
CA PRO A 347 8.44 4.47 -6.97
C PRO A 347 8.16 5.18 -8.29
N ALA A 348 7.59 4.48 -9.28
CA ALA A 348 7.26 5.05 -10.58
C ALA A 348 6.18 6.14 -10.45
N PHE A 349 5.14 5.86 -9.66
CA PHE A 349 4.05 6.80 -9.40
C PHE A 349 4.53 8.04 -8.64
N THR A 350 5.39 7.86 -7.64
CA THR A 350 6.04 8.94 -6.88
C THR A 350 6.87 9.83 -7.79
N GLY A 351 7.66 9.25 -8.69
CA GLY A 351 8.45 9.99 -9.67
C GLY A 351 7.57 10.82 -10.60
N MET A 352 6.48 10.24 -11.12
CA MET A 352 5.50 10.97 -11.94
C MET A 352 4.90 12.15 -11.16
N VAL A 353 4.41 11.94 -9.93
CA VAL A 353 3.82 13.00 -9.09
C VAL A 353 4.84 14.12 -8.81
N ARG A 354 6.08 13.77 -8.49
CA ARG A 354 7.13 14.74 -8.14
C ARG A 354 7.52 15.64 -9.31
N THR A 355 7.44 15.11 -10.53
CA THR A 355 7.89 15.79 -11.74
C THR A 355 6.77 16.43 -12.57
N MET A 356 5.50 16.14 -12.27
CA MET A 356 4.38 16.75 -13.00
C MET A 356 4.35 18.26 -12.82
N HIS A 357 3.96 18.95 -13.88
CA HIS A 357 3.89 20.41 -13.94
C HIS A 357 2.45 20.87 -14.18
N PHE A 358 1.94 21.71 -13.27
CA PHE A 358 0.60 22.27 -13.38
C PHE A 358 0.63 23.59 -14.17
N ASP A 359 -0.35 23.77 -15.04
CA ASP A 359 -0.59 25.05 -15.75
C ASP A 359 -1.44 25.97 -14.85
N GLY A 360 -0.76 26.79 -14.05
CA GLY A 360 -1.40 27.67 -13.09
C GLY A 360 -2.33 28.68 -13.73
N ASP A 361 -1.96 29.24 -14.89
CA ASP A 361 -2.74 30.23 -15.60
C ASP A 361 -4.07 29.62 -16.10
N ARG A 362 -3.99 28.40 -16.66
CA ARG A 362 -5.16 27.66 -17.12
C ARG A 362 -6.08 27.28 -15.96
N LEU A 363 -5.53 26.87 -14.84
CA LEU A 363 -6.30 26.53 -13.63
C LEU A 363 -7.05 27.76 -13.08
N GLU A 364 -6.37 28.92 -13.01
CA GLU A 364 -6.95 30.15 -12.48
C GLU A 364 -8.00 30.75 -13.41
N GLU A 365 -7.81 30.63 -14.73
CA GLU A 365 -8.80 31.04 -15.73
C GLU A 365 -10.10 30.24 -15.58
N GLU A 366 -10.01 28.94 -15.38
CA GLU A 366 -11.19 28.06 -15.30
C GLU A 366 -11.86 28.06 -13.92
N ALA A 367 -11.15 28.44 -12.86
CA ALA A 367 -11.63 28.32 -11.49
C ALA A 367 -12.99 29.00 -11.21
N PRO A 368 -13.26 30.23 -11.70
CA PRO A 368 -14.52 30.91 -11.44
C PRO A 368 -15.64 30.58 -12.44
N THR A 369 -15.34 29.90 -13.56
CA THR A 369 -16.26 29.70 -14.69
C THR A 369 -17.43 28.79 -14.31
N GLY A 370 -18.51 28.88 -15.10
CA GLY A 370 -19.72 28.07 -14.90
C GLY A 370 -20.50 28.47 -13.66
N PHE A 371 -20.47 29.75 -13.33
CA PHE A 371 -21.17 30.34 -12.16
C PHE A 371 -20.68 29.77 -10.81
N ALA A 372 -19.44 29.32 -10.72
CA ALA A 372 -18.87 28.68 -9.54
C ALA A 372 -18.88 29.58 -8.27
N LEU A 373 -19.07 30.91 -8.46
CA LEU A 373 -19.16 31.91 -7.39
C LEU A 373 -20.58 32.15 -6.88
N ALA A 374 -21.59 31.44 -7.39
CA ALA A 374 -22.98 31.64 -6.99
C ALA A 374 -23.22 31.38 -5.48
N THR A 375 -22.55 30.35 -4.92
CA THR A 375 -22.64 30.07 -3.48
C THR A 375 -22.04 31.21 -2.64
N ASP A 376 -20.99 31.87 -3.14
CA ASP A 376 -20.36 33.00 -2.45
C ASP A 376 -21.29 34.20 -2.35
N ILE A 377 -22.10 34.46 -3.42
CA ILE A 377 -23.18 35.46 -3.39
C ILE A 377 -24.20 35.12 -2.29
N ALA A 378 -24.70 33.88 -2.26
CA ALA A 378 -25.70 33.46 -1.28
C ALA A 378 -25.15 33.57 0.16
N GLU A 379 -23.92 33.11 0.41
CA GLU A 379 -23.29 33.21 1.73
C GLU A 379 -23.00 34.66 2.13
N TRP A 380 -22.60 35.51 1.18
CA TRP A 380 -22.43 36.95 1.42
C TRP A 380 -23.76 37.63 1.82
N LEU A 381 -24.86 37.30 1.12
CA LEU A 381 -26.21 37.79 1.46
C LEU A 381 -26.61 37.37 2.87
N VAL A 382 -26.36 36.12 3.27
CA VAL A 382 -26.63 35.62 4.63
C VAL A 382 -25.84 36.41 5.67
N LYS A 383 -24.56 36.69 5.44
CA LYS A 383 -23.74 37.53 6.33
C LYS A 383 -24.27 38.96 6.45
N ASN A 384 -24.99 39.43 5.43
CA ASN A 384 -25.66 40.73 5.43
C ASN A 384 -27.12 40.68 5.94
N GLY A 385 -27.52 39.57 6.60
CA GLY A 385 -28.80 39.45 7.30
C GLY A 385 -29.97 38.93 6.46
N VAL A 386 -29.71 38.49 5.20
CA VAL A 386 -30.75 37.89 4.35
C VAL A 386 -30.95 36.43 4.76
N PRO A 387 -32.18 35.97 5.03
CA PRO A 387 -32.43 34.55 5.32
C PRO A 387 -31.96 33.64 4.17
N PHE A 388 -31.32 32.51 4.50
CA PHE A 388 -30.65 31.64 3.52
C PHE A 388 -31.55 31.26 2.33
N ARG A 389 -32.83 30.96 2.55
CA ARG A 389 -33.75 30.62 1.48
C ARG A 389 -33.85 31.75 0.41
N HIS A 390 -33.99 32.99 0.87
CA HIS A 390 -34.04 34.14 -0.03
C HIS A 390 -32.65 34.44 -0.62
N ALA A 391 -31.59 34.29 0.16
CA ALA A 391 -30.21 34.43 -0.35
C ALA A 391 -29.95 33.49 -1.52
N HIS A 392 -30.39 32.22 -1.39
CA HIS A 392 -30.28 31.24 -2.46
C HIS A 392 -31.12 31.62 -3.71
N GLU A 393 -32.36 32.08 -3.52
CA GLU A 393 -33.23 32.53 -4.60
C GLU A 393 -32.64 33.74 -5.33
N LEU A 394 -32.06 34.70 -4.59
CA LEU A 394 -31.41 35.89 -5.15
C LEU A 394 -30.14 35.56 -5.91
N SER A 395 -29.31 34.64 -5.35
CA SER A 395 -28.13 34.15 -6.05
C SER A 395 -28.51 33.46 -7.36
N GLY A 396 -29.56 32.60 -7.33
CA GLY A 396 -30.11 31.97 -8.53
C GLY A 396 -30.61 32.95 -9.56
N ALA A 397 -31.19 34.10 -9.12
CA ALA A 397 -31.61 35.17 -10.00
C ALA A 397 -30.43 35.86 -10.70
N CYS A 398 -29.28 36.05 -9.97
CA CYS A 398 -28.05 36.56 -10.57
C CYS A 398 -27.51 35.58 -11.62
N VAL A 399 -27.51 34.27 -11.35
CA VAL A 399 -27.11 33.25 -12.33
C VAL A 399 -27.97 33.31 -13.58
N LYS A 400 -29.29 33.32 -13.41
CA LYS A 400 -30.23 33.39 -14.56
C LYS A 400 -30.02 34.66 -15.38
N LEU A 401 -29.74 35.78 -14.73
CA LEU A 401 -29.47 37.05 -15.41
C LEU A 401 -28.19 37.01 -16.24
N ALA A 402 -27.10 36.50 -15.62
CA ALA A 402 -25.80 36.35 -16.28
C ALA A 402 -25.89 35.36 -17.48
N GLU A 403 -26.47 34.17 -17.24
CA GLU A 403 -26.69 33.15 -18.27
C GLU A 403 -27.50 33.69 -19.47
N GLY A 404 -28.58 34.43 -19.20
CA GLY A 404 -29.40 35.01 -20.24
C GLY A 404 -28.69 36.08 -21.10
N ARG A 405 -27.56 36.61 -20.61
CA ARG A 405 -26.72 37.58 -21.32
C ARG A 405 -25.43 36.96 -21.91
N GLY A 406 -25.19 35.68 -21.69
CA GLY A 406 -23.91 35.01 -22.05
C GLY A 406 -22.73 35.59 -21.30
N GLN A 407 -22.92 35.96 -20.03
CA GLN A 407 -21.94 36.58 -19.13
C GLN A 407 -21.71 35.67 -17.94
N GLU A 408 -20.63 35.90 -17.21
CA GLU A 408 -20.38 35.30 -15.88
C GLU A 408 -20.85 36.26 -14.76
N LEU A 409 -20.87 35.76 -13.52
CA LEU A 409 -21.37 36.54 -12.36
C LEU A 409 -20.58 37.81 -12.09
N TRP A 410 -19.27 37.81 -12.35
CA TRP A 410 -18.40 38.99 -12.17
C TRP A 410 -18.62 40.08 -13.23
N ASP A 411 -19.25 39.76 -14.34
CA ASP A 411 -19.57 40.73 -15.41
C ASP A 411 -20.84 41.52 -15.14
N LEU A 412 -21.69 41.08 -14.18
CA LEU A 412 -22.88 41.81 -13.77
C LEU A 412 -22.52 43.19 -13.22
N THR A 413 -23.34 44.17 -13.54
CA THR A 413 -23.15 45.56 -13.09
C THR A 413 -23.63 45.75 -11.64
N ASP A 414 -23.20 46.85 -11.00
CA ASP A 414 -23.69 47.21 -9.65
C ASP A 414 -25.19 47.40 -9.65
N ASN A 415 -25.78 47.97 -10.75
CA ASN A 415 -27.22 48.13 -10.88
C ASN A 415 -27.94 46.76 -10.94
N ASP A 416 -27.36 45.75 -11.56
CA ASP A 416 -27.95 44.40 -11.60
C ASP A 416 -28.08 43.82 -10.18
N PHE A 417 -27.05 44.01 -9.32
CA PHE A 417 -27.11 43.59 -7.93
C PHE A 417 -28.07 44.44 -7.09
N ILE A 418 -28.09 45.77 -7.31
CA ILE A 418 -29.02 46.66 -6.62
C ILE A 418 -30.48 46.27 -6.91
N GLU A 419 -30.84 46.08 -8.17
CA GLU A 419 -32.16 45.65 -8.58
C GLU A 419 -32.51 44.25 -8.06
N THR A 420 -31.60 43.30 -8.17
CA THR A 420 -31.86 41.92 -7.75
C THR A 420 -32.05 41.80 -6.24
N PHE A 421 -31.28 42.58 -5.42
CA PHE A 421 -31.32 42.48 -3.96
C PHE A 421 -32.27 43.49 -3.29
N ALA A 422 -32.99 44.34 -4.07
CA ALA A 422 -33.77 45.47 -3.62
C ALA A 422 -34.77 45.13 -2.47
N ALA A 423 -35.36 43.94 -2.48
CA ALA A 423 -36.34 43.52 -1.47
C ALA A 423 -35.71 43.22 -0.08
N PHE A 424 -34.40 43.04 0.04
CA PHE A 424 -33.73 42.57 1.25
C PHE A 424 -32.52 43.42 1.67
N LEU A 425 -31.91 44.15 0.73
CA LEU A 425 -30.72 44.97 1.01
C LEU A 425 -30.90 46.41 0.51
N PRO A 426 -30.38 47.38 1.27
CA PRO A 426 -30.26 48.77 0.82
C PRO A 426 -29.36 48.87 -0.43
N ALA A 427 -29.70 49.80 -1.34
CA ALA A 427 -29.01 49.98 -2.62
C ALA A 427 -27.51 50.30 -2.48
N ASP A 428 -27.10 50.98 -1.39
CA ASP A 428 -25.72 51.32 -1.10
C ASP A 428 -24.88 50.12 -0.62
N LYS A 429 -25.52 49.04 -0.15
CA LYS A 429 -24.83 47.81 0.30
C LYS A 429 -24.67 46.77 -0.81
N ALA A 430 -25.59 46.73 -1.76
CA ALA A 430 -25.60 45.66 -2.80
C ALA A 430 -24.30 45.54 -3.58
N PRO A 431 -23.58 46.62 -3.98
CA PRO A 431 -22.32 46.51 -4.71
C PRO A 431 -21.19 45.84 -3.91
N GLY A 432 -21.31 45.76 -2.56
CA GLY A 432 -20.36 45.04 -1.72
C GLY A 432 -20.20 43.56 -2.02
N VAL A 433 -21.16 42.95 -2.74
CA VAL A 433 -21.06 41.53 -3.19
C VAL A 433 -19.85 41.29 -4.09
N ARG A 434 -19.30 42.33 -4.72
CA ARG A 434 -18.10 42.23 -5.57
C ARG A 434 -16.87 41.71 -4.83
N GLU A 435 -16.80 41.88 -3.52
CA GLU A 435 -15.68 41.38 -2.71
C GLU A 435 -15.52 39.87 -2.75
N VAL A 436 -16.61 39.14 -3.04
CA VAL A 436 -16.64 37.66 -3.13
C VAL A 436 -16.67 37.16 -4.56
N LEU A 437 -16.74 38.05 -5.56
CA LEU A 437 -16.82 37.68 -6.98
C LEU A 437 -15.42 37.51 -7.62
N SER A 438 -14.55 36.77 -6.93
CA SER A 438 -13.28 36.32 -7.47
C SER A 438 -12.93 34.96 -6.88
N SER A 439 -12.18 34.14 -7.62
CA SER A 439 -11.73 32.83 -7.15
C SER A 439 -10.92 32.95 -5.86
N HIS A 440 -10.02 33.93 -5.76
CA HIS A 440 -9.21 34.18 -4.57
C HIS A 440 -10.08 34.67 -3.38
N GLY A 441 -11.08 35.50 -3.61
CA GLY A 441 -12.03 35.94 -2.59
C GLY A 441 -12.87 34.78 -2.06
N SER A 442 -13.37 33.95 -2.96
CA SER A 442 -14.08 32.71 -2.66
C SER A 442 -13.25 31.78 -1.76
N VAL A 443 -12.02 31.46 -2.20
CA VAL A 443 -11.08 30.62 -1.42
C VAL A 443 -10.77 31.24 -0.06
N ALA A 444 -10.47 32.55 0.01
CA ALA A 444 -10.11 33.23 1.27
C ALA A 444 -11.24 33.21 2.30
N SER A 445 -12.50 33.24 1.86
CA SER A 445 -13.69 33.23 2.72
C SER A 445 -13.88 31.89 3.47
N ARG A 446 -13.34 30.77 2.94
CA ARG A 446 -13.47 29.41 3.49
C ARG A 446 -12.41 29.08 4.52
N ASN A 447 -12.35 29.88 5.60
CA ASN A 447 -11.30 29.86 6.63
C ASN A 447 -11.63 28.96 7.82
N GLY A 448 -12.62 28.08 7.75
CA GLY A 448 -12.87 27.03 8.74
C GLY A 448 -11.76 25.96 8.74
N LYS A 449 -11.57 25.25 9.85
CA LYS A 449 -10.61 24.12 9.91
C LYS A 449 -10.94 23.10 8.82
N GLY A 450 -9.94 22.67 8.06
CA GLY A 450 -10.12 21.77 6.91
C GLY A 450 -10.62 22.47 5.63
N GLY A 451 -10.86 23.79 5.67
CA GLY A 451 -11.25 24.56 4.48
C GLY A 451 -10.10 24.86 3.54
N THR A 452 -10.45 25.40 2.34
CA THR A 452 -9.49 25.65 1.27
C THR A 452 -8.73 26.97 1.39
N ALA A 453 -9.01 27.83 2.39
CA ALA A 453 -8.27 29.07 2.56
C ALA A 453 -6.77 28.82 2.74
N TYR A 454 -5.94 29.68 2.14
CA TYR A 454 -4.49 29.51 2.12
C TYR A 454 -3.85 29.22 3.49
N GLY A 455 -4.30 29.96 4.55
CA GLY A 455 -3.82 29.71 5.90
C GLY A 455 -4.15 28.29 6.40
N ARG A 456 -5.34 27.79 6.07
CA ARG A 456 -5.80 26.44 6.46
C ARG A 456 -5.08 25.33 5.72
N VAL A 457 -4.78 25.56 4.44
CA VAL A 457 -4.00 24.59 3.64
C VAL A 457 -2.56 24.53 4.13
N ARG A 458 -1.96 25.65 4.51
CA ARG A 458 -0.63 25.66 5.14
C ARG A 458 -0.60 24.90 6.46
N GLU A 459 -1.63 25.03 7.30
CA GLU A 459 -1.78 24.23 8.51
C GLU A 459 -1.87 22.75 8.18
N GLN A 460 -2.69 22.35 7.20
CA GLN A 460 -2.80 20.96 6.75
C GLN A 460 -1.45 20.39 6.28
N ILE A 461 -0.69 21.15 5.52
CA ILE A 461 0.65 20.76 5.05
C ILE A 461 1.60 20.58 6.26
N ALA A 462 1.56 21.49 7.23
CA ALA A 462 2.40 21.38 8.42
C ALA A 462 2.03 20.16 9.28
N ASP A 463 0.72 19.92 9.48
CA ASP A 463 0.21 18.75 10.20
C ASP A 463 0.61 17.45 9.50
N ALA A 464 0.47 17.37 8.17
CA ALA A 464 0.87 16.21 7.39
C ALA A 464 2.38 15.94 7.47
N LYS A 465 3.22 16.98 7.41
CA LYS A 465 4.67 16.83 7.59
C LYS A 465 5.03 16.28 8.97
N ALA A 466 4.37 16.77 10.02
CA ALA A 466 4.60 16.30 11.38
C ALA A 466 4.21 14.82 11.51
N GLU A 467 3.06 14.42 10.96
CA GLU A 467 2.60 13.04 10.97
C GLU A 467 3.53 12.12 10.16
N VAL A 468 4.00 12.56 8.99
CA VAL A 468 4.98 11.82 8.19
C VAL A 468 6.27 11.57 8.98
N GLU A 469 6.80 12.57 9.69
CA GLU A 469 8.02 12.40 10.51
C GLU A 469 7.82 11.36 11.63
N GLU A 470 6.66 11.33 12.26
CA GLU A 470 6.33 10.31 13.27
C GLU A 470 6.21 8.92 12.62
N LEU A 471 5.52 8.82 11.49
CA LEU A 471 5.29 7.55 10.78
C LEU A 471 6.57 6.95 10.20
N LYS A 472 7.63 7.74 9.93
CA LYS A 472 8.95 7.26 9.46
C LYS A 472 9.64 6.32 10.45
N LEU A 473 9.23 6.30 11.70
CA LEU A 473 9.77 5.38 12.70
C LEU A 473 9.45 3.92 12.36
N PHE A 474 8.33 3.65 11.70
CA PHE A 474 7.93 2.29 11.32
C PHE A 474 8.78 1.70 10.20
N PRO A 475 8.94 2.31 9.02
CA PRO A 475 9.84 1.79 7.99
C PRO A 475 11.31 1.74 8.43
N SER A 476 11.72 2.60 9.37
CA SER A 476 13.09 2.59 9.93
C SER A 476 13.30 1.49 10.97
N SER A 477 12.23 0.86 11.48
CA SER A 477 12.32 -0.23 12.42
C SER A 477 12.62 -1.55 11.70
N THR A 478 13.35 -2.43 12.36
CA THR A 478 13.57 -3.80 11.88
C THR A 478 12.49 -4.72 12.44
N SER A 479 12.01 -5.67 11.65
CA SER A 479 11.03 -6.65 12.10
C SER A 479 11.66 -7.78 12.92
N ASP A 480 12.97 -8.00 12.75
CA ASP A 480 13.76 -9.10 13.32
C ASP A 480 15.03 -8.62 14.03
N GLY A 481 15.26 -7.30 14.16
CA GLY A 481 16.47 -6.73 14.72
C GLY A 481 17.63 -6.62 13.73
N SER A 482 17.48 -7.08 12.48
CA SER A 482 18.47 -6.89 11.41
C SER A 482 18.14 -5.66 10.56
N ALA A 483 19.16 -5.00 10.04
CA ALA A 483 18.95 -3.92 9.06
C ALA A 483 18.40 -4.52 7.75
N TYR A 484 17.23 -4.07 7.31
CA TYR A 484 16.68 -4.45 6.01
C TYR A 484 17.66 -4.09 4.89
N LYS A 485 18.09 -5.09 4.14
CA LYS A 485 18.77 -4.86 2.87
C LYS A 485 17.69 -4.74 1.80
N ALA A 486 17.51 -3.54 1.24
CA ALA A 486 16.66 -3.38 0.06
C ALA A 486 17.07 -4.41 -0.99
N PRO A 487 16.12 -5.08 -1.69
CA PRO A 487 16.46 -5.87 -2.88
C PRO A 487 17.28 -4.98 -3.79
N GLY A 488 18.39 -5.52 -4.29
CA GLY A 488 19.35 -4.76 -5.06
C GLY A 488 18.66 -3.92 -6.13
N THR A 489 19.01 -2.65 -6.15
CA THR A 489 18.71 -1.79 -7.30
C THR A 489 19.29 -2.46 -8.54
N PHE A 490 18.41 -2.96 -9.41
CA PHE A 490 18.76 -3.47 -10.74
C PHE A 490 19.39 -2.36 -11.58
#